data_613141578d97192051fe29f0a6d440da
#
_entry.id   613141578d97192051fe29f0a6d440da
#
_cell.length_a   1.000
_cell.length_b   1.000
_cell.length_c   1.000
_cell.angle_alpha   90.00
_cell.angle_beta   90.00
_cell.angle_gamma   90.00
#
_symmetry.space_group_name_H-M   'P 1'
#
loop_
_entity.id
_entity.type
_entity.pdbx_description
1 polymer ?
#
loop_
_entity_poly.entity_id
_entity_poly.type
_entity_poly.pdbx_seq_one_letter_code
_entity_poly.pdbx_strand_id
1 'polypeptide(L)'
;EKKSDYIFVSAPENVAWILNIRGNDSPNSPVPNARLIISKTKKLIFISKKEKCKNIIKKKVINKNQLLEITKLPNEILKLKGKNFIVDEKSCSIFYENLIKSKFKIINREDPIYLLKAIKNKIEIKNMSKAHILDGAALTKFLYWIKVINKKKIDEVDSVKKLEKFRKKNK
;
A
#
# COMPACT_ATOMS: atom_id res chain seq x y z
N GLU A 1 -13.87 -18.38 14.83
CA GLU A 1 -13.70 -17.05 14.21
C GLU A 1 -14.08 -15.97 15.21
N LYS A 2 -13.08 -15.13 15.60
CA LYS A 2 -13.36 -13.99 16.50
C LYS A 2 -14.20 -12.97 15.73
N LYS A 3 -15.44 -12.76 16.14
CA LYS A 3 -16.34 -11.76 15.58
C LYS A 3 -15.79 -10.37 15.85
N SER A 4 -15.35 -9.67 14.80
CA SER A 4 -14.92 -8.27 14.86
C SER A 4 -15.95 -7.39 14.15
N ASP A 5 -16.11 -6.15 14.63
CA ASP A 5 -17.01 -5.18 14.00
C ASP A 5 -16.31 -4.46 12.87
N TYR A 6 -14.99 -4.25 13.00
CA TYR A 6 -14.16 -3.51 12.05
C TYR A 6 -12.78 -4.14 11.89
N ILE A 7 -12.17 -3.85 10.75
CA ILE A 7 -10.74 -4.03 10.51
C ILE A 7 -10.14 -2.69 10.07
N PHE A 8 -8.97 -2.34 10.62
CA PHE A 8 -8.17 -1.21 10.21
C PHE A 8 -7.01 -1.68 9.33
N VAL A 9 -7.07 -1.36 8.06
CA VAL A 9 -5.99 -1.63 7.11
C VAL A 9 -5.07 -0.43 7.10
N SER A 10 -3.95 -0.54 7.81
CA SER A 10 -2.95 0.53 7.98
C SER A 10 -1.88 0.52 6.89
N ALA A 11 -1.56 -0.63 6.33
CA ALA A 11 -0.53 -0.80 5.30
C ALA A 11 -0.98 -0.20 3.96
N PRO A 12 -0.28 0.84 3.43
CA PRO A 12 -0.68 1.50 2.18
C PRO A 12 -0.68 0.58 0.97
N GLU A 13 0.23 -0.40 0.94
CA GLU A 13 0.31 -1.40 -0.14
C GLU A 13 -0.90 -2.35 -0.13
N ASN A 14 -1.46 -2.64 1.04
CA ASN A 14 -2.67 -3.44 1.17
C ASN A 14 -3.90 -2.66 0.72
N VAL A 15 -3.96 -1.36 1.05
CA VAL A 15 -4.98 -0.45 0.53
C VAL A 15 -4.91 -0.35 -1.00
N ALA A 16 -3.70 -0.19 -1.54
CA ALA A 16 -3.48 -0.13 -2.98
C ALA A 16 -3.95 -1.40 -3.70
N TRP A 17 -3.67 -2.57 -3.10
CA TRP A 17 -4.04 -3.86 -3.68
C TRP A 17 -5.54 -4.11 -3.65
N ILE A 18 -6.19 -3.96 -2.47
CA ILE A 18 -7.61 -4.29 -2.32
C ILE A 18 -8.53 -3.38 -3.14
N LEU A 19 -8.14 -2.11 -3.35
CA LEU A 19 -8.88 -1.15 -4.17
C LEU A 19 -8.38 -1.08 -5.61
N ASN A 20 -7.33 -1.83 -5.95
CA ASN A 20 -6.64 -1.78 -7.24
C ASN A 20 -6.29 -0.35 -7.68
N ILE A 21 -5.77 0.46 -6.75
CA ILE A 21 -5.35 1.83 -7.00
C ILE A 21 -3.82 1.96 -6.92
N ARG A 22 -3.32 3.03 -7.52
CA ARG A 22 -1.91 3.42 -7.44
C ARG A 22 -1.82 4.87 -7.00
N GLY A 23 -0.74 5.21 -6.29
CA GLY A 23 -0.45 6.55 -5.81
C GLY A 23 0.98 6.97 -6.14
N ASN A 24 1.27 8.26 -5.94
CA ASN A 24 2.59 8.85 -6.14
C ASN A 24 3.11 9.50 -4.85
N ASP A 25 2.70 8.97 -3.70
CA ASP A 25 3.07 9.54 -2.40
C ASP A 25 4.46 9.14 -1.93
N SER A 26 5.05 8.14 -2.58
CA SER A 26 6.44 7.71 -2.38
C SER A 26 7.19 7.70 -3.73
N PRO A 27 8.44 8.19 -3.78
CA PRO A 27 9.20 8.31 -5.03
C PRO A 27 9.39 7.01 -5.81
N ASN A 28 9.58 5.90 -5.10
CA ASN A 28 9.92 4.60 -5.71
C ASN A 28 8.84 3.52 -5.47
N SER A 29 7.67 3.91 -4.97
CA SER A 29 6.60 2.98 -4.66
C SER A 29 5.26 3.51 -5.13
N PRO A 30 4.52 2.79 -6.00
CA PRO A 30 3.26 3.26 -6.55
C PRO A 30 2.08 3.06 -5.58
N VAL A 31 2.28 3.34 -4.31
CA VAL A 31 1.25 3.20 -3.27
C VAL A 31 0.74 4.56 -2.79
N PRO A 32 -0.56 4.71 -2.52
CA PRO A 32 -1.13 5.92 -1.95
C PRO A 32 -0.87 5.96 -0.44
N ASN A 33 -0.61 7.14 0.12
CA ASN A 33 -0.63 7.32 1.57
C ASN A 33 -2.09 7.35 2.05
N ALA A 34 -2.67 6.17 2.18
CA ALA A 34 -4.07 5.98 2.54
C ALA A 34 -4.23 4.84 3.55
N ARG A 35 -5.37 4.82 4.21
CA ARG A 35 -5.79 3.79 5.18
C ARG A 35 -7.23 3.41 4.90
N LEU A 36 -7.66 2.23 5.38
CA LEU A 36 -9.05 1.79 5.27
C LEU A 36 -9.60 1.36 6.62
N ILE A 37 -10.87 1.67 6.83
CA ILE A 37 -11.70 0.98 7.82
C ILE A 37 -12.76 0.21 7.04
N ILE A 38 -12.83 -1.08 7.29
CA ILE A 38 -13.84 -1.96 6.68
C ILE A 38 -14.70 -2.51 7.81
N SER A 39 -16.01 -2.29 7.76
CA SER A 39 -16.94 -2.83 8.74
C SER A 39 -17.42 -4.22 8.37
N LYS A 40 -17.92 -4.97 9.34
CA LYS A 40 -18.59 -6.26 9.16
C LYS A 40 -19.78 -6.17 8.19
N THR A 41 -20.45 -5.01 8.13
CA THR A 41 -21.56 -4.73 7.20
C THR A 41 -21.09 -4.24 5.82
N LYS A 42 -19.81 -4.44 5.48
CA LYS A 42 -19.17 -4.01 4.22
C LYS A 42 -19.15 -2.50 3.99
N LYS A 43 -19.42 -1.69 5.01
CA LYS A 43 -19.17 -0.24 4.93
C LYS A 43 -17.68 0.00 4.88
N LEU A 44 -17.23 0.80 3.92
CA LEU A 44 -15.83 1.15 3.70
C LEU A 44 -15.64 2.64 3.98
N ILE A 45 -14.60 2.98 4.76
CA ILE A 45 -14.15 4.35 4.98
C ILE A 45 -12.71 4.42 4.48
N PHE A 46 -12.49 5.22 3.43
CA PHE A 46 -11.18 5.46 2.83
C PHE A 46 -10.58 6.74 3.43
N ILE A 47 -9.41 6.62 4.04
CA ILE A 47 -8.78 7.71 4.79
C ILE A 47 -7.58 8.21 3.98
N SER A 48 -7.68 9.44 3.45
CA SER A 48 -6.61 10.08 2.67
C SER A 48 -6.85 11.58 2.54
N LYS A 49 -5.91 12.28 1.88
CA LYS A 49 -6.07 13.70 1.52
C LYS A 49 -7.07 13.85 0.36
N LYS A 50 -8.06 14.71 0.53
CA LYS A 50 -9.17 14.89 -0.42
C LYS A 50 -8.72 15.31 -1.82
N GLU A 51 -7.70 16.15 -1.90
CA GLU A 51 -7.18 16.69 -3.18
C GLU A 51 -6.64 15.55 -4.08
N LYS A 52 -6.08 14.50 -3.47
CA LYS A 52 -5.51 13.35 -4.17
C LYS A 52 -6.55 12.33 -4.63
N CYS A 53 -7.79 12.45 -4.15
CA CYS A 53 -8.84 11.44 -4.38
C CYS A 53 -9.75 11.71 -5.58
N LYS A 54 -9.58 12.83 -6.29
CA LYS A 54 -10.45 13.22 -7.41
C LYS A 54 -10.60 12.13 -8.47
N ASN A 55 -9.49 11.52 -8.89
CA ASN A 55 -9.48 10.50 -9.94
C ASN A 55 -10.15 9.18 -9.51
N ILE A 56 -9.93 8.71 -8.27
CA ILE A 56 -10.52 7.47 -7.78
C ILE A 56 -12.03 7.61 -7.55
N ILE A 57 -12.49 8.82 -7.18
CA ILE A 57 -13.92 9.13 -7.09
C ILE A 57 -14.54 9.19 -8.49
N LYS A 58 -13.89 9.88 -9.47
CA LYS A 58 -14.34 9.93 -10.86
C LYS A 58 -14.46 8.54 -11.48
N LYS A 59 -13.51 7.64 -11.19
CA LYS A 59 -13.52 6.24 -11.63
C LYS A 59 -14.46 5.34 -10.81
N LYS A 60 -15.20 5.89 -9.85
CA LYS A 60 -16.13 5.17 -8.97
C LYS A 60 -15.49 4.00 -8.19
N VAL A 61 -14.17 4.06 -7.92
CA VAL A 61 -13.50 3.08 -7.05
C VAL A 61 -13.97 3.25 -5.61
N ILE A 62 -14.12 4.51 -5.18
CA ILE A 62 -14.79 4.89 -3.94
C ILE A 62 -15.84 5.97 -4.22
N ASN A 63 -16.86 6.04 -3.38
CA ASN A 63 -17.83 7.12 -3.41
C ASN A 63 -17.36 8.29 -2.52
N LYS A 64 -17.84 9.50 -2.82
CA LYS A 64 -17.48 10.71 -2.08
C LYS A 64 -17.80 10.62 -0.57
N ASN A 65 -18.88 9.92 -0.21
CA ASN A 65 -19.29 9.69 1.18
C ASN A 65 -18.43 8.64 1.92
N GLN A 66 -17.60 7.89 1.20
CA GLN A 66 -16.65 6.94 1.78
C GLN A 66 -15.28 7.58 2.06
N LEU A 67 -15.04 8.77 1.54
CA LEU A 67 -13.78 9.49 1.75
C LEU A 67 -13.81 10.23 3.09
N LEU A 68 -12.79 9.99 3.90
CA LEU A 68 -12.55 10.68 5.16
C LEU A 68 -11.16 11.32 5.14
N GLU A 69 -11.09 12.59 5.49
CA GLU A 69 -9.80 13.25 5.73
C GLU A 69 -9.17 12.77 7.04
N ILE A 70 -7.86 12.63 7.03
CA ILE A 70 -7.11 12.09 8.17
C ILE A 70 -7.34 12.90 9.46
N THR A 71 -7.50 14.21 9.35
CA THR A 71 -7.78 15.13 10.47
C THR A 71 -9.14 14.89 11.12
N LYS A 72 -10.08 14.29 10.39
CA LYS A 72 -11.44 13.97 10.87
C LYS A 72 -11.55 12.57 11.47
N LEU A 73 -10.50 11.76 11.34
CA LEU A 73 -10.51 10.36 11.80
C LEU A 73 -10.81 10.23 13.30
N PRO A 74 -10.27 11.04 14.23
CA PRO A 74 -10.60 10.93 15.64
C PRO A 74 -12.09 11.05 15.91
N ASN A 75 -12.73 12.06 15.34
CA ASN A 75 -14.18 12.27 15.50
C ASN A 75 -15.01 11.15 14.86
N GLU A 76 -14.53 10.58 13.74
CA GLU A 76 -15.23 9.47 13.08
C GLU A 76 -15.14 8.18 13.88
N ILE A 77 -13.98 7.87 14.47
CA ILE A 77 -13.82 6.71 15.38
C ILE A 77 -14.82 6.81 16.53
N LEU A 78 -14.99 8.00 17.12
CA LEU A 78 -15.94 8.21 18.21
C LEU A 78 -17.40 7.99 17.81
N LYS A 79 -17.77 8.16 16.54
CA LYS A 79 -19.14 7.93 16.01
C LYS A 79 -19.41 6.46 15.68
N LEU A 80 -18.37 5.66 15.40
CA LEU A 80 -18.55 4.25 15.07
C LEU A 80 -19.20 3.49 16.24
N LYS A 81 -20.10 2.56 15.91
CA LYS A 81 -20.77 1.69 16.88
C LYS A 81 -20.17 0.30 16.82
N GLY A 82 -19.90 -0.32 17.96
CA GLY A 82 -19.31 -1.66 18.05
C GLY A 82 -18.41 -1.81 19.25
N LYS A 83 -17.75 -2.97 19.38
CA LYS A 83 -16.88 -3.30 20.51
C LYS A 83 -15.45 -3.62 20.10
N ASN A 84 -15.26 -4.25 18.94
CA ASN A 84 -13.99 -4.86 18.56
C ASN A 84 -13.46 -4.33 17.23
N PHE A 85 -12.18 -4.06 17.20
CA PHE A 85 -11.42 -3.67 16.02
C PHE A 85 -10.26 -4.63 15.80
N ILE A 86 -10.09 -5.21 14.60
CA ILE A 86 -8.88 -5.90 14.21
C ILE A 86 -7.86 -4.85 13.76
N VAL A 87 -6.66 -4.93 14.32
CA VAL A 87 -5.51 -4.10 13.97
C VAL A 87 -4.29 -4.99 13.89
N ASP A 88 -3.51 -4.80 12.82
CA ASP A 88 -2.19 -5.40 12.70
C ASP A 88 -1.15 -4.43 13.29
N GLU A 89 -0.69 -4.72 14.50
CA GLU A 89 0.27 -3.89 15.23
C GLU A 89 1.62 -3.75 14.50
N LYS A 90 1.99 -4.70 13.64
CA LYS A 90 3.26 -4.65 12.87
C LYS A 90 3.24 -3.55 11.81
N SER A 91 2.07 -3.20 11.28
CA SER A 91 1.89 -2.18 10.24
C SER A 91 1.22 -0.91 10.74
N CYS A 92 0.58 -0.94 11.91
CA CYS A 92 -0.14 0.19 12.47
C CYS A 92 0.79 1.09 13.29
N SER A 93 0.69 2.42 13.08
CA SER A 93 1.39 3.35 13.95
C SER A 93 0.72 3.42 15.33
N ILE A 94 1.51 3.68 16.36
CA ILE A 94 1.05 3.85 17.75
C ILE A 94 -0.05 4.94 17.87
N PHE A 95 0.01 5.96 17.02
CA PHE A 95 -1.02 7.00 16.96
C PHE A 95 -2.40 6.43 16.65
N TYR A 96 -2.53 5.64 15.57
CA TYR A 96 -3.81 5.06 15.18
C TYR A 96 -4.25 3.97 16.15
N GLU A 97 -3.32 3.20 16.67
CA GLU A 97 -3.60 2.18 17.66
C GLU A 97 -4.21 2.80 18.92
N ASN A 98 -3.59 3.83 19.50
CA ASN A 98 -4.10 4.52 20.68
C ASN A 98 -5.45 5.18 20.41
N LEU A 99 -5.63 5.76 19.21
CA LEU A 99 -6.89 6.35 18.81
C LEU A 99 -8.02 5.30 18.77
N ILE A 100 -7.76 4.11 18.25
CA ILE A 100 -8.75 3.02 18.21
C ILE A 100 -8.98 2.47 19.63
N LYS A 101 -7.91 2.29 20.44
CA LYS A 101 -7.97 1.82 21.82
C LYS A 101 -8.82 2.74 22.72
N SER A 102 -8.90 4.04 22.43
CA SER A 102 -9.71 4.97 23.23
C SER A 102 -11.18 4.61 23.27
N LYS A 103 -11.68 3.82 22.32
CA LYS A 103 -13.10 3.45 22.25
C LYS A 103 -13.35 1.94 22.04
N PHE A 104 -12.44 1.23 21.38
CA PHE A 104 -12.63 -0.15 20.95
C PHE A 104 -11.62 -1.08 21.62
N LYS A 105 -12.05 -2.32 21.86
CA LYS A 105 -11.11 -3.41 22.17
C LYS A 105 -10.37 -3.80 20.90
N ILE A 106 -9.05 -3.70 20.89
CA ILE A 106 -8.22 -4.16 19.79
C ILE A 106 -8.05 -5.67 19.86
N ILE A 107 -8.23 -6.30 18.74
CA ILE A 107 -7.84 -7.69 18.48
C ILE A 107 -6.59 -7.61 17.60
N ASN A 108 -5.41 -7.81 18.19
CA ASN A 108 -4.17 -7.86 17.42
C ASN A 108 -4.17 -9.09 16.52
N ARG A 109 -4.13 -8.86 15.22
CA ARG A 109 -4.09 -9.91 14.21
C ARG A 109 -3.46 -9.38 12.94
N GLU A 110 -2.61 -10.17 12.32
CA GLU A 110 -2.03 -9.86 11.02
C GLU A 110 -3.12 -9.52 9.99
N ASP A 111 -2.85 -8.49 9.19
CA ASP A 111 -3.77 -8.06 8.14
C ASP A 111 -3.99 -9.19 7.12
N PRO A 112 -5.22 -9.71 7.00
CA PRO A 112 -5.52 -10.83 6.10
C PRO A 112 -5.24 -10.53 4.63
N ILE A 113 -5.11 -9.27 4.25
CA ILE A 113 -4.80 -8.86 2.89
C ILE A 113 -3.40 -9.32 2.48
N TYR A 114 -2.46 -9.45 3.43
CA TYR A 114 -1.13 -10.00 3.12
C TYR A 114 -1.22 -11.41 2.52
N LEU A 115 -2.01 -12.29 3.14
CA LEU A 115 -2.21 -13.64 2.63
C LEU A 115 -3.00 -13.64 1.31
N LEU A 116 -4.04 -12.82 1.20
CA LEU A 116 -4.86 -12.73 -0.02
C LEU A 116 -4.04 -12.26 -1.22
N LYS A 117 -3.19 -11.25 -1.06
CA LYS A 117 -2.32 -10.78 -2.16
C LYS A 117 -1.11 -11.70 -2.42
N ALA A 118 -0.75 -12.55 -1.47
CA ALA A 118 0.32 -13.52 -1.67
C ALA A 118 -0.09 -14.61 -2.69
N ILE A 119 -1.36 -14.97 -2.72
CA ILE A 119 -1.92 -15.94 -3.67
C ILE A 119 -2.25 -15.21 -4.98
N LYS A 120 -1.34 -15.32 -5.98
CA LYS A 120 -1.47 -14.61 -7.26
C LYS A 120 -2.44 -15.31 -8.19
N ASN A 121 -3.27 -14.54 -8.88
CA ASN A 121 -4.07 -15.04 -10.00
C ASN A 121 -3.23 -15.23 -11.27
N LYS A 122 -3.80 -15.85 -12.32
CA LYS A 122 -3.09 -16.15 -13.58
C LYS A 122 -2.53 -14.90 -14.27
N ILE A 123 -3.24 -13.77 -14.21
CA ILE A 123 -2.80 -12.50 -14.82
C ILE A 123 -1.62 -11.91 -14.04
N GLU A 124 -1.70 -11.92 -12.71
CA GLU A 124 -0.61 -11.45 -11.84
C GLU A 124 0.65 -12.30 -12.05
N ILE A 125 0.53 -13.64 -12.12
CA ILE A 125 1.67 -14.54 -12.39
C ILE A 125 2.31 -14.20 -13.74
N LYS A 126 1.51 -14.07 -14.81
CA LYS A 126 2.01 -13.71 -16.14
C LYS A 126 2.74 -12.37 -16.13
N ASN A 127 2.17 -11.36 -15.48
CA ASN A 127 2.78 -10.03 -15.41
C ASN A 127 4.04 -10.02 -14.58
N MET A 128 4.09 -10.74 -13.47
CA MET A 128 5.28 -10.90 -12.65
C MET A 128 6.40 -11.59 -13.43
N SER A 129 6.12 -12.70 -14.10
CA SER A 129 7.11 -13.42 -14.93
C SER A 129 7.70 -12.50 -15.99
N LYS A 130 6.86 -11.74 -16.69
CA LYS A 130 7.32 -10.75 -17.68
C LYS A 130 8.19 -9.66 -17.04
N ALA A 131 7.77 -9.11 -15.91
CA ALA A 131 8.53 -8.08 -15.19
C ALA A 131 9.89 -8.59 -14.74
N HIS A 132 9.97 -9.81 -14.21
CA HIS A 132 11.23 -10.43 -13.80
C HIS A 132 12.19 -10.68 -14.97
N ILE A 133 11.69 -11.07 -16.13
CA ILE A 133 12.52 -11.24 -17.34
C ILE A 133 13.14 -9.88 -17.75
N LEU A 134 12.31 -8.83 -17.81
CA LEU A 134 12.77 -7.50 -18.21
C LEU A 134 13.77 -6.90 -17.20
N ASP A 135 13.47 -7.02 -15.91
CA ASP A 135 14.36 -6.51 -14.84
C ASP A 135 15.63 -7.35 -14.75
N GLY A 136 15.54 -8.67 -14.89
CA GLY A 136 16.68 -9.57 -14.93
C GLY A 136 17.66 -9.24 -16.06
N ALA A 137 17.16 -8.93 -17.25
CA ALA A 137 17.99 -8.48 -18.36
C ALA A 137 18.67 -7.13 -18.07
N ALA A 138 17.96 -6.20 -17.43
CA ALA A 138 18.57 -4.92 -17.02
C ALA A 138 19.64 -5.11 -15.94
N LEU A 139 19.36 -5.95 -14.95
CA LEU A 139 20.29 -6.27 -13.87
C LEU A 139 21.54 -6.97 -14.40
N THR A 140 21.39 -7.93 -15.33
CA THR A 140 22.54 -8.61 -15.96
C THR A 140 23.45 -7.62 -16.69
N LYS A 141 22.87 -6.68 -17.46
CA LYS A 141 23.64 -5.59 -18.10
C LYS A 141 24.32 -4.70 -17.09
N PHE A 142 23.70 -4.41 -15.97
CA PHE A 142 24.26 -3.62 -14.89
C PHE A 142 25.43 -4.35 -14.21
N LEU A 143 25.29 -5.63 -13.90
CA LEU A 143 26.35 -6.45 -13.29
C LEU A 143 27.57 -6.55 -14.22
N TYR A 144 27.36 -6.73 -15.52
CA TYR A 144 28.44 -6.69 -16.49
C TYR A 144 29.14 -5.30 -16.49
N TRP A 145 28.34 -4.24 -16.57
CA TRP A 145 28.89 -2.87 -16.57
C TRP A 145 29.73 -2.60 -15.32
N ILE A 146 29.27 -3.00 -14.11
CA ILE A 146 29.99 -2.72 -12.86
C ILE A 146 31.30 -3.53 -12.75
N LYS A 147 31.39 -4.67 -13.47
CA LYS A 147 32.63 -5.46 -13.53
C LYS A 147 33.70 -4.81 -14.39
N VAL A 148 33.31 -4.15 -15.48
CA VAL A 148 34.27 -3.61 -16.49
C VAL A 148 34.59 -2.13 -16.29
N ILE A 149 33.78 -1.40 -15.48
CA ILE A 149 34.02 0.03 -15.27
C ILE A 149 35.18 0.29 -14.30
N ASN A 150 35.81 1.41 -14.46
CA ASN A 150 36.78 1.92 -13.47
C ASN A 150 36.06 2.42 -12.21
N LYS A 151 36.02 1.60 -11.17
CA LYS A 151 35.28 1.83 -9.91
C LYS A 151 35.71 3.08 -9.14
N LYS A 152 36.97 3.61 -9.39
CA LYS A 152 37.44 4.84 -8.74
C LYS A 152 36.74 6.12 -9.21
N LYS A 153 35.95 6.03 -10.30
CA LYS A 153 35.27 7.17 -10.93
C LYS A 153 33.73 7.13 -10.81
N ILE A 154 33.18 6.20 -10.03
CA ILE A 154 31.74 6.06 -9.86
C ILE A 154 31.38 6.02 -8.39
N ASP A 155 30.25 6.63 -8.06
CA ASP A 155 29.63 6.57 -6.76
C ASP A 155 28.34 5.72 -6.78
N GLU A 156 27.68 5.60 -5.64
CA GLU A 156 26.43 4.86 -5.48
C GLU A 156 25.30 5.48 -6.31
N VAL A 157 25.24 6.80 -6.39
CA VAL A 157 24.21 7.54 -7.14
C VAL A 157 24.35 7.28 -8.64
N ASP A 158 25.58 7.24 -9.15
CA ASP A 158 25.87 6.90 -10.55
C ASP A 158 25.45 5.46 -10.87
N SER A 159 25.66 4.55 -9.93
CA SER A 159 25.26 3.16 -10.05
C SER A 159 23.72 3.03 -10.13
N VAL A 160 22.99 3.73 -9.27
CA VAL A 160 21.52 3.78 -9.33
C VAL A 160 21.03 4.35 -10.67
N LYS A 161 21.55 5.48 -11.10
CA LYS A 161 21.21 6.11 -12.40
C LYS A 161 21.48 5.17 -13.58
N LYS A 162 22.57 4.41 -13.53
CA LYS A 162 22.92 3.47 -14.58
C LYS A 162 21.97 2.30 -14.66
N LEU A 163 21.61 1.69 -13.53
CA LEU A 163 20.61 0.62 -13.46
C LEU A 163 19.25 1.10 -13.98
N GLU A 164 18.82 2.28 -13.57
CA GLU A 164 17.60 2.94 -14.07
C GLU A 164 17.62 3.10 -15.61
N LYS A 165 18.75 3.51 -16.17
CA LYS A 165 18.94 3.64 -17.63
C LYS A 165 18.79 2.29 -18.35
N PHE A 166 19.30 1.20 -17.77
CA PHE A 166 19.12 -0.13 -18.33
C PHE A 166 17.66 -0.59 -18.25
N ARG A 167 16.96 -0.34 -17.14
CA ARG A 167 15.53 -0.63 -16.97
C ARG A 167 14.67 0.11 -18.00
N LYS A 168 14.94 1.41 -18.21
CA LYS A 168 14.21 2.23 -19.20
C LYS A 168 14.36 1.74 -20.64
N LYS A 169 15.47 1.11 -20.99
CA LYS A 169 15.73 0.57 -22.35
C LYS A 169 15.03 -0.77 -22.62
N ASN A 170 14.57 -1.45 -21.58
CA ASN A 170 13.92 -2.76 -21.69
C ASN A 170 12.38 -2.67 -21.60
N LYS A 171 11.82 -1.45 -21.60
CA LYS A 171 10.36 -1.23 -21.57
C LYS A 171 9.71 -1.42 -22.92
#